data_16b975f1318e3716fb0c89d1186d4e60
#
_entry.id   16b975f1318e3716fb0c89d1186d4e60
#
_cell.length_a   1.000
_cell.length_b   1.000
_cell.length_c   1.000
_cell.angle_alpha   90.00
_cell.angle_beta   90.00
_cell.angle_gamma   90.00
#
_symmetry.space_group_name_H-M   'P 1'
#
loop_
_entity.id
_entity.type
_entity.pdbx_description
1 polymer ?
#
loop_
_entity_poly.entity_id
_entity_poly.type
_entity_poly.pdbx_seq_one_letter_code
_entity_poly.pdbx_strand_id
1 'polypeptide(L)'
;EPEERDLFYDKNGKNIITGKDLNITFNTKVRVAGRNKTLSINAVNNISLNLKEGETLGIVGESGSGKTTLGQTLLRLVDRESNTEISGHINFFDDKIDQLTRRQFKPFRNQMQIVFQDPYASLNPRLSVKQIMEEGLIVAQNIKNKKERLDKIETIMNEVGLEPSSMQRFPHEFSGGQRQRIAIARSFVLNPKFVLLDEPTSALDLSIQKQILELLLQLQKNHKTTYIFIS
;
A
#
# COMPACT_ATOMS: atom_id res chain seq x y z
N GLU A 1 -20.56 -14.97 -22.90
CA GLU A 1 -21.04 -14.21 -21.72
C GLU A 1 -19.96 -14.29 -20.67
N PRO A 2 -19.48 -13.19 -20.09
CA PRO A 2 -18.57 -13.28 -18.96
C PRO A 2 -19.35 -13.91 -17.81
N GLU A 3 -18.85 -15.03 -17.29
CA GLU A 3 -19.32 -15.61 -16.04
C GLU A 3 -19.44 -14.48 -15.01
N GLU A 4 -20.59 -14.38 -14.34
CA GLU A 4 -20.77 -13.48 -13.19
C GLU A 4 -19.66 -13.80 -12.19
N ARG A 5 -18.59 -13.00 -12.23
CA ARG A 5 -17.56 -13.07 -11.20
C ARG A 5 -18.23 -12.70 -9.90
N ASP A 6 -18.29 -13.63 -8.97
CA ASP A 6 -18.74 -13.37 -7.60
C ASP A 6 -18.09 -12.08 -7.11
N LEU A 7 -18.89 -11.02 -7.02
CA LEU A 7 -18.39 -9.74 -6.53
C LEU A 7 -18.09 -9.92 -5.04
N PHE A 8 -16.82 -9.83 -4.66
CA PHE A 8 -16.39 -9.96 -3.26
C PHE A 8 -16.76 -8.76 -2.40
N TYR A 9 -17.42 -7.75 -2.96
CA TYR A 9 -17.84 -6.55 -2.25
C TYR A 9 -19.34 -6.31 -2.38
N ASP A 10 -19.91 -5.68 -1.36
CA ASP A 10 -21.31 -5.23 -1.38
C ASP A 10 -21.41 -3.89 -2.11
N LYS A 11 -22.13 -3.86 -3.26
CA LYS A 11 -22.39 -2.63 -4.02
C LYS A 11 -23.08 -1.53 -3.19
N ASN A 12 -23.79 -1.89 -2.12
CA ASN A 12 -24.42 -0.98 -1.18
C ASN A 12 -23.60 -0.80 0.11
N GLY A 13 -22.39 -1.39 0.17
CA GLY A 13 -21.49 -1.32 1.31
C GLY A 13 -21.00 0.08 1.62
N LYS A 14 -20.43 0.24 2.82
CA LYS A 14 -19.86 1.52 3.27
C LYS A 14 -18.63 1.91 2.44
N ASN A 15 -18.47 3.20 2.24
CA ASN A 15 -17.24 3.74 1.67
C ASN A 15 -16.09 3.55 2.67
N ILE A 16 -14.99 2.99 2.21
CA ILE A 16 -13.78 2.84 3.04
C ILE A 16 -12.82 3.99 2.83
N ILE A 17 -12.66 4.44 1.57
CA ILE A 17 -11.82 5.59 1.26
C ILE A 17 -12.52 6.48 0.25
N THR A 18 -12.50 7.78 0.50
CA THR A 18 -13.05 8.82 -0.39
C THR A 18 -12.02 9.92 -0.54
N GLY A 19 -11.65 10.21 -1.78
CA GLY A 19 -10.91 11.41 -2.15
C GLY A 19 -11.85 12.39 -2.86
N LYS A 20 -11.85 13.65 -2.48
CA LYS A 20 -12.68 14.68 -3.11
C LYS A 20 -11.86 15.90 -3.51
N ASP A 21 -11.95 16.28 -4.79
CA ASP A 21 -11.32 17.46 -5.37
C ASP A 21 -9.80 17.53 -5.09
N LEU A 22 -9.13 16.36 -5.16
CA LEU A 22 -7.72 16.23 -4.84
C LEU A 22 -6.85 16.92 -5.88
N ASN A 23 -6.00 17.82 -5.43
CA ASN A 23 -4.96 18.45 -6.24
C ASN A 23 -3.62 18.29 -5.51
N ILE A 24 -2.58 17.91 -6.27
CA ILE A 24 -1.24 17.70 -5.73
C ILE A 24 -0.23 18.38 -6.64
N THR A 25 0.50 19.36 -6.08
CA THR A 25 1.51 20.14 -6.79
C THR A 25 2.85 20.03 -6.08
N PHE A 26 3.88 19.64 -6.83
CA PHE A 26 5.26 19.65 -6.37
C PHE A 26 5.96 20.94 -6.79
N ASN A 27 6.57 21.64 -5.84
CA ASN A 27 7.31 22.87 -6.05
C ASN A 27 8.81 22.63 -5.97
N THR A 28 9.51 22.66 -7.10
CA THR A 28 10.96 22.45 -7.17
C THR A 28 11.67 23.78 -7.46
N LYS A 29 12.70 24.13 -6.67
CA LYS A 29 13.54 25.29 -6.92
C LYS A 29 14.60 24.92 -7.94
N VAL A 30 14.56 25.55 -9.11
CA VAL A 30 15.55 25.39 -10.17
C VAL A 30 16.34 26.70 -10.34
N ARG A 31 17.62 26.60 -10.66
CA ARG A 31 18.47 27.78 -10.93
C ARG A 31 18.54 27.98 -12.44
N VAL A 32 17.93 29.07 -12.92
CA VAL A 32 17.92 29.43 -14.35
C VAL A 32 18.64 30.76 -14.50
N ALA A 33 19.68 30.82 -15.32
CA ALA A 33 20.50 32.03 -15.57
C ALA A 33 20.94 32.75 -14.27
N GLY A 34 21.37 31.99 -13.26
CA GLY A 34 21.86 32.52 -11.98
C GLY A 34 20.78 32.96 -10.99
N ARG A 35 19.48 32.87 -11.36
CA ARG A 35 18.34 33.21 -10.49
C ARG A 35 17.58 31.95 -10.07
N ASN A 36 17.15 31.93 -8.81
CA ASN A 36 16.27 30.85 -8.32
C ASN A 36 14.84 31.08 -8.87
N LYS A 37 14.31 30.07 -9.56
CA LYS A 37 12.93 30.04 -10.04
C LYS A 37 12.24 28.82 -9.43
N THR A 38 11.00 28.99 -8.96
CA THR A 38 10.17 27.86 -8.56
C THR A 38 9.46 27.29 -9.79
N LEU A 39 9.64 26.00 -10.01
CA LEU A 39 8.88 25.23 -11.00
C LEU A 39 7.82 24.42 -10.26
N SER A 40 6.56 24.64 -10.61
CA SER A 40 5.41 23.91 -10.05
C SER A 40 4.95 22.84 -11.04
N ILE A 41 4.87 21.60 -10.60
CA ILE A 41 4.40 20.45 -11.38
C ILE A 41 3.12 19.94 -10.75
N ASN A 42 2.00 20.05 -11.47
CA ASN A 42 0.72 19.50 -11.04
C ASN A 42 0.72 18.00 -11.37
N ALA A 43 0.92 17.17 -10.35
CA ALA A 43 0.94 15.72 -10.49
C ALA A 43 -0.47 15.12 -10.49
N VAL A 44 -1.39 15.74 -9.74
CA VAL A 44 -2.81 15.35 -9.70
C VAL A 44 -3.65 16.61 -9.78
N ASN A 45 -4.66 16.61 -10.63
CA ASN A 45 -5.51 17.78 -10.87
C ASN A 45 -6.99 17.41 -10.77
N ASN A 46 -7.64 17.90 -9.73
CA ASN A 46 -9.08 17.79 -9.46
C ASN A 46 -9.65 16.36 -9.58
N ILE A 47 -9.00 15.41 -8.92
CA ILE A 47 -9.44 14.01 -8.91
C ILE A 47 -10.34 13.75 -7.72
N SER A 48 -11.50 13.13 -8.02
CA SER A 48 -12.40 12.58 -6.99
C SER A 48 -12.59 11.08 -7.22
N LEU A 49 -12.55 10.32 -6.13
CA LEU A 49 -12.75 8.87 -6.15
C LEU A 49 -13.46 8.40 -4.88
N ASN A 50 -14.06 7.24 -4.98
CA ASN A 50 -14.77 6.62 -3.88
C ASN A 50 -14.66 5.11 -3.99
N LEU A 51 -14.21 4.44 -2.92
CA LEU A 51 -14.11 3.00 -2.84
C LEU A 51 -14.96 2.45 -1.71
N LYS A 52 -15.62 1.35 -1.98
CA LYS A 52 -16.37 0.59 -1.00
C LYS A 52 -15.54 -0.50 -0.37
N GLU A 53 -15.97 -0.95 0.78
CA GLU A 53 -15.31 -2.04 1.51
C GLU A 53 -15.27 -3.32 0.66
N GLY A 54 -14.08 -3.93 0.53
CA GLY A 54 -13.84 -5.13 -0.29
C GLY A 54 -13.69 -4.89 -1.80
N GLU A 55 -13.87 -3.65 -2.28
CA GLU A 55 -13.74 -3.29 -3.70
C GLU A 55 -12.27 -3.26 -4.15
N THR A 56 -12.04 -3.46 -5.46
CA THR A 56 -10.76 -3.17 -6.11
C THR A 56 -10.93 -2.09 -7.15
N LEU A 57 -10.25 -0.95 -6.98
CA LEU A 57 -10.15 0.11 -7.98
C LEU A 57 -8.84 -0.01 -8.75
N GLY A 58 -8.92 -0.22 -10.06
CA GLY A 58 -7.77 -0.16 -10.96
C GLY A 58 -7.47 1.29 -11.37
N ILE A 59 -6.22 1.74 -11.21
CA ILE A 59 -5.71 3.00 -11.73
C ILE A 59 -4.65 2.68 -12.78
N VAL A 60 -4.96 2.99 -14.04
CA VAL A 60 -4.10 2.71 -15.18
C VAL A 60 -3.72 4.00 -15.90
N GLY A 61 -2.56 4.02 -16.54
CA GLY A 61 -2.07 5.18 -17.29
C GLY A 61 -0.57 5.12 -17.54
N GLU A 62 -0.04 6.07 -18.30
CA GLU A 62 1.36 6.16 -18.64
C GLU A 62 2.25 6.39 -17.39
N SER A 63 3.54 6.03 -17.51
CA SER A 63 4.52 6.33 -16.46
C SER A 63 4.62 7.85 -16.28
N GLY A 64 4.67 8.27 -15.01
CA GLY A 64 4.73 9.71 -14.67
C GLY A 64 3.38 10.45 -14.71
N SER A 65 2.24 9.77 -14.97
CA SER A 65 0.92 10.41 -15.00
C SER A 65 0.33 10.74 -13.61
N GLY A 66 1.07 10.50 -12.52
CA GLY A 66 0.64 10.82 -11.15
C GLY A 66 -0.10 9.71 -10.40
N LYS A 67 -0.18 8.48 -10.95
CA LYS A 67 -0.87 7.33 -10.31
C LYS A 67 -0.35 7.03 -8.91
N THR A 68 0.95 6.79 -8.79
CA THR A 68 1.64 6.56 -7.52
C THR A 68 1.46 7.73 -6.55
N THR A 69 1.56 8.97 -7.05
CA THR A 69 1.36 10.19 -6.25
C THR A 69 -0.05 10.22 -5.67
N LEU A 70 -1.08 9.95 -6.49
CA LEU A 70 -2.46 9.89 -6.02
C LEU A 70 -2.63 8.82 -4.94
N GLY A 71 -2.18 7.58 -5.19
CA GLY A 71 -2.26 6.48 -4.24
C GLY A 71 -1.55 6.78 -2.92
N GLN A 72 -0.33 7.31 -2.97
CA GLN A 72 0.45 7.66 -1.78
C GLN A 72 -0.16 8.84 -1.01
N THR A 73 -0.83 9.77 -1.70
CA THR A 73 -1.56 10.87 -1.04
C THR A 73 -2.74 10.35 -0.23
N LEU A 74 -3.49 9.37 -0.76
CA LEU A 74 -4.58 8.73 -0.01
C LEU A 74 -4.09 8.06 1.28
N LEU A 75 -2.85 7.56 1.29
CA LEU A 75 -2.17 7.00 2.47
C LEU A 75 -1.47 8.05 3.34
N ARG A 76 -1.55 9.33 2.97
CA ARG A 76 -0.82 10.43 3.61
C ARG A 76 0.70 10.22 3.71
N LEU A 77 1.28 9.65 2.67
CA LEU A 77 2.73 9.48 2.56
C LEU A 77 3.40 10.71 1.94
N VAL A 78 2.71 11.40 1.02
CA VAL A 78 3.23 12.58 0.29
C VAL A 78 3.22 13.86 1.13
N ASP A 79 2.28 14.04 2.06
CA ASP A 79 2.18 15.23 2.93
C ASP A 79 3.39 15.45 3.86
N ARG A 80 4.42 14.62 3.76
CA ARG A 80 5.69 14.78 4.49
C ARG A 80 6.75 15.55 3.72
N GLU A 81 6.54 15.75 2.43
CA GLU A 81 7.48 16.46 1.58
C GLU A 81 7.29 17.97 1.71
N SER A 82 8.35 18.69 2.09
CA SER A 82 8.32 20.12 2.37
C SER A 82 7.97 21.01 1.17
N ASN A 83 8.00 20.44 -0.03
CA ASN A 83 7.78 21.15 -1.29
C ASN A 83 6.47 20.74 -1.99
N THR A 84 5.56 20.06 -1.25
CA THR A 84 4.30 19.57 -1.80
C THR A 84 3.13 20.34 -1.27
N GLU A 85 2.27 20.81 -2.18
CA GLU A 85 0.98 21.41 -1.86
C GLU A 85 -0.11 20.39 -2.19
N ILE A 86 -0.95 20.07 -1.20
CA ILE A 86 -2.08 19.17 -1.31
C ILE A 86 -3.33 19.91 -0.93
N SER A 87 -4.36 19.85 -1.80
CA SER A 87 -5.70 20.34 -1.49
C SER A 87 -6.75 19.29 -1.82
N GLY A 88 -7.97 19.51 -1.33
CA GLY A 88 -9.07 18.54 -1.37
C GLY A 88 -9.22 17.83 -0.03
N HIS A 89 -10.06 16.79 0.00
CA HIS A 89 -10.39 16.08 1.23
C HIS A 89 -10.21 14.59 1.07
N ILE A 90 -9.74 13.93 2.13
CA ILE A 90 -9.58 12.47 2.18
C ILE A 90 -10.29 11.97 3.44
N ASN A 91 -11.25 11.07 3.24
CA ASN A 91 -11.88 10.35 4.34
C ASN A 91 -11.47 8.88 4.30
N PHE A 92 -11.26 8.31 5.47
CA PHE A 92 -11.15 6.86 5.68
C PHE A 92 -12.30 6.45 6.58
N PHE A 93 -13.26 5.69 6.05
CA PHE A 93 -14.61 5.57 6.58
C PHE A 93 -15.23 6.96 6.80
N ASP A 94 -15.69 7.25 8.00
CA ASP A 94 -16.31 8.52 8.37
C ASP A 94 -15.28 9.57 8.87
N ASP A 95 -14.01 9.19 9.04
CA ASP A 95 -12.96 10.05 9.57
C ASP A 95 -12.29 10.89 8.49
N LYS A 96 -12.22 12.20 8.67
CA LYS A 96 -11.47 13.13 7.81
C LYS A 96 -9.98 13.03 8.12
N ILE A 97 -9.27 12.15 7.41
CA ILE A 97 -7.88 11.86 7.71
C ILE A 97 -6.90 12.94 7.23
N ASP A 98 -7.27 13.74 6.22
CA ASP A 98 -6.47 14.87 5.73
C ASP A 98 -6.18 15.92 6.80
N GLN A 99 -7.09 16.11 7.76
CA GLN A 99 -7.00 17.10 8.81
C GLN A 99 -6.32 16.62 10.10
N LEU A 100 -6.01 15.32 10.20
CA LEU A 100 -5.41 14.74 11.39
C LEU A 100 -3.92 15.09 11.51
N THR A 101 -3.49 15.36 12.74
CA THR A 101 -2.05 15.44 13.06
C THR A 101 -1.39 14.06 12.92
N ARG A 102 -0.06 14.03 12.83
CA ARG A 102 0.70 12.75 12.77
C ARG A 102 0.36 11.78 13.91
N ARG A 103 0.12 12.33 15.11
CA ARG A 103 -0.24 11.51 16.30
C ARG A 103 -1.65 10.92 16.17
N GLN A 104 -2.60 11.72 15.71
CA GLN A 104 -3.98 11.29 15.49
C GLN A 104 -4.10 10.28 14.33
N PHE A 105 -3.27 10.42 13.29
CA PHE A 105 -3.24 9.51 12.15
C PHE A 105 -2.57 8.15 12.46
N LYS A 106 -1.79 8.05 13.55
CA LYS A 106 -1.06 6.80 13.90
C LYS A 106 -1.94 5.54 13.92
N PRO A 107 -3.17 5.54 14.50
CA PRO A 107 -4.05 4.35 14.53
C PRO A 107 -4.49 3.88 13.14
N PHE A 108 -4.57 4.78 12.16
CA PHE A 108 -4.99 4.43 10.80
C PHE A 108 -3.92 3.71 10.00
N ARG A 109 -2.64 3.87 10.35
CA ARG A 109 -1.51 3.25 9.62
C ARG A 109 -1.54 1.73 9.62
N ASN A 110 -2.11 1.10 10.65
CA ASN A 110 -2.25 -0.36 10.67
C ASN A 110 -3.32 -0.82 9.69
N GLN A 111 -4.33 0.01 9.46
CA GLN A 111 -5.48 -0.31 8.63
C GLN A 111 -5.24 0.03 7.16
N MET A 112 -4.26 0.90 6.87
CA MET A 112 -3.92 1.39 5.54
C MET A 112 -2.46 1.04 5.23
N GLN A 113 -2.25 0.12 4.31
CA GLN A 113 -0.92 -0.41 3.98
C GLN A 113 -0.59 -0.18 2.50
N ILE A 114 0.67 -0.35 2.14
CA ILE A 114 1.17 -0.25 0.78
C ILE A 114 2.09 -1.43 0.45
N VAL A 115 1.95 -1.97 -0.75
CA VAL A 115 2.92 -2.85 -1.40
C VAL A 115 3.55 -2.06 -2.53
N PHE A 116 4.85 -1.82 -2.43
CA PHE A 116 5.61 -1.03 -3.40
C PHE A 116 6.01 -1.84 -4.63
N GLN A 117 6.28 -1.14 -5.72
CA GLN A 117 6.73 -1.66 -7.00
C GLN A 117 8.01 -2.51 -6.89
N ASP A 118 8.99 -2.05 -6.13
CA ASP A 118 10.26 -2.75 -5.92
C ASP A 118 10.29 -3.39 -4.52
N PRO A 119 10.12 -4.72 -4.44
CA PRO A 119 10.18 -5.43 -3.17
C PRO A 119 11.59 -5.37 -2.56
N TYR A 120 12.64 -5.28 -3.39
CA TYR A 120 14.01 -5.22 -2.91
C TYR A 120 14.31 -3.91 -2.16
N ALA A 121 13.93 -2.77 -2.76
CA ALA A 121 14.09 -1.46 -2.13
C ALA A 121 13.17 -1.27 -0.90
N SER A 122 12.04 -1.98 -0.86
CA SER A 122 11.05 -1.86 0.21
C SER A 122 11.39 -2.66 1.47
N LEU A 123 12.24 -3.69 1.38
CA LEU A 123 12.62 -4.55 2.51
C LEU A 123 14.01 -4.17 3.03
N ASN A 124 14.15 -4.00 4.34
CA ASN A 124 15.46 -3.75 4.94
C ASN A 124 16.35 -5.02 4.83
N PRO A 125 17.45 -5.00 4.05
CA PRO A 125 18.26 -6.19 3.81
C PRO A 125 19.03 -6.67 5.04
N ARG A 126 19.08 -5.88 6.10
CA ARG A 126 19.79 -6.19 7.36
C ARG A 126 18.89 -6.87 8.39
N LEU A 127 17.60 -6.98 8.11
CA LEU A 127 16.62 -7.61 8.99
C LEU A 127 16.19 -8.96 8.41
N SER A 128 15.99 -9.96 9.28
CA SER A 128 15.38 -11.23 8.87
C SER A 128 13.89 -11.01 8.53
N VAL A 129 13.30 -11.92 7.76
CA VAL A 129 11.86 -11.91 7.43
C VAL A 129 11.00 -11.78 8.68
N LYS A 130 11.34 -12.50 9.74
CA LYS A 130 10.68 -12.39 11.04
C LYS A 130 10.75 -10.97 11.59
N GLN A 131 11.94 -10.36 11.63
CA GLN A 131 12.14 -9.00 12.16
C GLN A 131 11.37 -7.96 11.35
N ILE A 132 11.33 -8.09 10.02
CA ILE A 132 10.57 -7.21 9.12
C ILE A 132 9.07 -7.23 9.46
N MET A 133 8.50 -8.40 9.74
CA MET A 133 7.09 -8.55 10.10
C MET A 133 6.82 -8.14 11.56
N GLU A 134 7.73 -8.49 12.48
CA GLU A 134 7.60 -8.12 13.90
C GLU A 134 7.59 -6.60 14.12
N GLU A 135 8.34 -5.84 13.32
CA GLU A 135 8.41 -4.38 13.44
C GLU A 135 7.01 -3.75 13.36
N GLY A 136 6.21 -4.15 12.38
CA GLY A 136 4.83 -3.68 12.24
C GLY A 136 3.95 -4.05 13.43
N LEU A 137 4.04 -5.29 13.90
CA LEU A 137 3.25 -5.78 15.03
C LEU A 137 3.59 -5.06 16.34
N ILE A 138 4.86 -4.75 16.56
CA ILE A 138 5.32 -4.04 17.75
C ILE A 138 4.95 -2.55 17.67
N VAL A 139 5.28 -1.88 16.58
CA VAL A 139 5.18 -0.42 16.45
C VAL A 139 3.75 0.04 16.21
N ALA A 140 3.02 -0.68 15.36
CA ALA A 140 1.68 -0.31 14.94
C ALA A 140 0.60 -0.90 15.83
N GLN A 141 0.67 -2.18 16.20
CA GLN A 141 -0.33 -2.87 17.03
C GLN A 141 0.05 -2.99 18.51
N ASN A 142 1.28 -2.61 18.89
CA ASN A 142 1.78 -2.69 20.27
C ASN A 142 1.68 -4.10 20.89
N ILE A 143 1.82 -5.15 20.05
CA ILE A 143 1.76 -6.53 20.53
C ILE A 143 3.06 -6.87 21.27
N LYS A 144 3.01 -6.93 22.60
CA LYS A 144 4.16 -7.24 23.46
C LYS A 144 4.45 -8.73 23.55
N ASN A 145 3.43 -9.56 23.46
CA ASN A 145 3.55 -11.01 23.58
C ASN A 145 4.31 -11.60 22.37
N LYS A 146 5.48 -12.20 22.65
CA LYS A 146 6.34 -12.79 21.61
C LYS A 146 5.67 -13.98 20.91
N LYS A 147 4.92 -14.81 21.66
CA LYS A 147 4.22 -15.98 21.09
C LYS A 147 3.13 -15.51 20.12
N GLU A 148 2.31 -14.53 20.52
CA GLU A 148 1.26 -13.97 19.66
C GLU A 148 1.82 -13.40 18.35
N ARG A 149 2.96 -12.69 18.42
CA ARG A 149 3.62 -12.19 17.21
C ARG A 149 4.08 -13.33 16.30
N LEU A 150 4.67 -14.38 16.90
CA LEU A 150 5.13 -15.53 16.15
C LEU A 150 3.97 -16.25 15.46
N ASP A 151 2.89 -16.50 16.16
CA ASP A 151 1.70 -17.17 15.62
C ASP A 151 1.11 -16.37 14.43
N LYS A 152 1.05 -15.03 14.52
CA LYS A 152 0.61 -14.16 13.42
C LYS A 152 1.56 -14.22 12.22
N ILE A 153 2.88 -14.24 12.45
CA ILE A 153 3.88 -14.32 11.39
C ILE A 153 3.80 -15.68 10.68
N GLU A 154 3.71 -16.76 11.42
CA GLU A 154 3.57 -18.11 10.84
C GLU A 154 2.30 -18.22 10.00
N THR A 155 1.19 -17.68 10.49
CA THR A 155 -0.09 -17.66 9.78
C THR A 155 0.06 -16.94 8.43
N ILE A 156 0.55 -15.71 8.42
CA ILE A 156 0.66 -14.94 7.19
C ILE A 156 1.71 -15.52 6.23
N MET A 157 2.80 -16.09 6.74
CA MET A 157 3.78 -16.78 5.88
C MET A 157 3.15 -17.96 5.14
N ASN A 158 2.35 -18.76 5.82
CA ASN A 158 1.60 -19.86 5.18
C ASN A 158 0.61 -19.33 4.14
N GLU A 159 -0.13 -18.26 4.45
CA GLU A 159 -1.10 -17.66 3.51
C GLU A 159 -0.44 -17.14 2.24
N VAL A 160 0.77 -16.56 2.33
CA VAL A 160 1.50 -16.09 1.15
C VAL A 160 2.33 -17.20 0.47
N GLY A 161 2.26 -18.45 0.95
CA GLY A 161 2.98 -19.59 0.38
C GLY A 161 4.49 -19.55 0.63
N LEU A 162 4.90 -19.07 1.81
CA LEU A 162 6.27 -19.13 2.32
C LEU A 162 6.34 -20.09 3.50
N GLU A 163 7.40 -20.89 3.56
CA GLU A 163 7.60 -21.80 4.70
C GLU A 163 8.00 -21.02 5.97
N PRO A 164 7.30 -21.20 7.10
CA PRO A 164 7.66 -20.57 8.38
C PRO A 164 9.09 -20.86 8.84
N SER A 165 9.66 -22.02 8.50
CA SER A 165 11.07 -22.37 8.76
C SER A 165 12.07 -21.36 8.18
N SER A 166 11.70 -20.65 7.13
CA SER A 166 12.53 -19.64 6.47
C SER A 166 12.49 -18.25 7.10
N MET A 167 11.72 -18.03 8.16
CA MET A 167 11.53 -16.71 8.78
C MET A 167 12.81 -16.07 9.34
N GLN A 168 13.84 -16.86 9.63
CA GLN A 168 15.13 -16.36 10.13
C GLN A 168 16.07 -15.91 8.99
N ARG A 169 15.73 -16.22 7.74
CA ARG A 169 16.54 -15.84 6.57
C ARG A 169 16.35 -14.37 6.25
N PHE A 170 17.32 -13.81 5.49
CA PHE A 170 17.33 -12.42 5.06
C PHE A 170 16.76 -12.27 3.64
N PRO A 171 16.22 -11.09 3.26
CA PRO A 171 15.60 -10.88 1.95
C PRO A 171 16.48 -11.28 0.77
N HIS A 172 17.79 -11.08 0.84
CA HIS A 172 18.71 -11.42 -0.25
C HIS A 172 18.84 -12.93 -0.52
N GLU A 173 18.40 -13.79 0.41
CA GLU A 173 18.40 -15.24 0.28
C GLU A 173 17.16 -15.80 -0.43
N PHE A 174 16.25 -14.94 -0.90
CA PHE A 174 15.00 -15.30 -1.55
C PHE A 174 14.99 -14.88 -3.03
N SER A 175 14.22 -15.61 -3.85
CA SER A 175 13.96 -15.21 -5.24
C SER A 175 13.13 -13.93 -5.34
N GLY A 176 13.05 -13.31 -6.52
CA GLY A 176 12.24 -12.12 -6.76
C GLY A 176 10.77 -12.30 -6.36
N GLY A 177 10.15 -13.38 -6.80
CA GLY A 177 8.76 -13.71 -6.45
C GLY A 177 8.56 -13.99 -4.96
N GLN A 178 9.54 -14.63 -4.30
CA GLN A 178 9.50 -14.83 -2.84
C GLN A 178 9.65 -13.52 -2.08
N ARG A 179 10.51 -12.59 -2.54
CA ARG A 179 10.61 -11.24 -1.94
C ARG A 179 9.32 -10.46 -2.07
N GLN A 180 8.63 -10.58 -3.20
CA GLN A 180 7.30 -9.97 -3.38
C GLN A 180 6.29 -10.55 -2.39
N ARG A 181 6.30 -11.86 -2.17
CA ARG A 181 5.46 -12.51 -1.15
C ARG A 181 5.80 -12.01 0.27
N ILE A 182 7.08 -11.76 0.58
CA ILE A 182 7.51 -11.17 1.86
C ILE A 182 6.98 -9.73 1.99
N ALA A 183 7.07 -8.91 0.95
CA ALA A 183 6.56 -7.54 0.95
C ALA A 183 5.03 -7.49 1.15
N ILE A 184 4.30 -8.42 0.52
CA ILE A 184 2.86 -8.61 0.72
C ILE A 184 2.59 -9.05 2.17
N ALA A 185 3.28 -10.08 2.67
CA ALA A 185 3.11 -10.58 4.03
C ALA A 185 3.35 -9.51 5.09
N ARG A 186 4.38 -8.66 4.90
CA ARG A 186 4.65 -7.52 5.78
C ARG A 186 3.46 -6.57 5.91
N SER A 187 2.74 -6.34 4.82
CA SER A 187 1.56 -5.48 4.82
C SER A 187 0.35 -6.19 5.46
N PHE A 188 0.17 -7.48 5.17
CA PHE A 188 -0.99 -8.26 5.61
C PHE A 188 -0.92 -8.80 7.03
N VAL A 189 0.27 -8.93 7.61
CA VAL A 189 0.43 -9.34 9.03
C VAL A 189 -0.29 -8.41 10.00
N LEU A 190 -0.56 -7.16 9.57
CA LEU A 190 -1.32 -6.15 10.32
C LEU A 190 -2.85 -6.28 10.14
N ASN A 191 -3.32 -7.18 9.27
CA ASN A 191 -4.72 -7.34 8.89
C ASN A 191 -5.36 -6.03 8.41
N PRO A 192 -4.84 -5.42 7.33
CA PRO A 192 -5.25 -4.10 6.88
C PRO A 192 -6.65 -4.13 6.26
N LYS A 193 -7.37 -3.00 6.40
CA LYS A 193 -8.65 -2.78 5.74
C LYS A 193 -8.49 -2.28 4.31
N PHE A 194 -7.39 -1.57 4.05
CA PHE A 194 -7.07 -0.97 2.76
C PHE A 194 -5.60 -1.19 2.40
N VAL A 195 -5.33 -1.62 1.17
CA VAL A 195 -3.98 -1.78 0.63
C VAL A 195 -3.86 -1.09 -0.73
N LEU A 196 -2.89 -0.20 -0.84
CA LEU A 196 -2.42 0.31 -2.13
C LEU A 196 -1.41 -0.68 -2.71
N LEU A 197 -1.68 -1.19 -3.88
CA LEU A 197 -0.82 -2.07 -4.67
C LEU A 197 -0.21 -1.24 -5.80
N ASP A 198 1.01 -0.73 -5.59
CA ASP A 198 1.69 0.14 -6.54
C ASP A 198 2.58 -0.69 -7.46
N GLU A 199 2.07 -1.00 -8.66
CA GLU A 199 2.71 -1.86 -9.67
C GLU A 199 3.27 -3.18 -9.10
N PRO A 200 2.51 -3.96 -8.33
CA PRO A 200 3.04 -5.04 -7.48
C PRO A 200 3.63 -6.21 -8.26
N THR A 201 3.52 -6.22 -9.58
CA THR A 201 3.98 -7.32 -10.45
C THR A 201 4.91 -6.87 -11.57
N SER A 202 5.15 -5.56 -11.76
CA SER A 202 5.88 -5.03 -12.91
C SER A 202 7.34 -5.52 -13.04
N ALA A 203 7.99 -5.85 -11.92
CA ALA A 203 9.38 -6.33 -11.87
C ALA A 203 9.51 -7.87 -11.97
N LEU A 204 8.41 -8.60 -12.23
CA LEU A 204 8.36 -10.06 -12.22
C LEU A 204 8.08 -10.62 -13.63
N ASP A 205 8.51 -11.85 -13.87
CA ASP A 205 8.13 -12.57 -15.10
C ASP A 205 6.65 -12.98 -15.09
N LEU A 206 6.07 -13.23 -16.28
CA LEU A 206 4.63 -13.44 -16.48
C LEU A 206 4.07 -14.59 -15.64
N SER A 207 4.83 -15.65 -15.43
CA SER A 207 4.36 -16.83 -14.67
C SER A 207 4.22 -16.48 -13.18
N ILE A 208 5.16 -15.72 -12.64
CA ILE A 208 5.14 -15.26 -11.25
C ILE A 208 4.10 -14.15 -11.07
N GLN A 209 3.92 -13.24 -12.06
CA GLN A 209 2.88 -12.23 -12.01
C GLN A 209 1.50 -12.85 -11.77
N LYS A 210 1.16 -13.91 -12.54
CA LYS A 210 -0.11 -14.63 -12.37
C LYS A 210 -0.27 -15.17 -10.95
N GLN A 211 0.76 -15.81 -10.41
CA GLN A 211 0.74 -16.36 -9.05
C GLN A 211 0.54 -15.27 -7.98
N ILE A 212 1.17 -14.10 -8.15
CA ILE A 212 1.02 -12.97 -7.22
C ILE A 212 -0.39 -12.38 -7.32
N LEU A 213 -0.97 -12.26 -8.51
CA LEU A 213 -2.34 -11.78 -8.68
C LEU A 213 -3.37 -12.74 -8.04
N GLU A 214 -3.21 -14.04 -8.24
CA GLU A 214 -4.04 -15.08 -7.59
C GLU A 214 -3.92 -15.01 -6.06
N LEU A 215 -2.70 -14.86 -5.54
CA LEU A 215 -2.46 -14.66 -4.11
C LEU A 215 -3.18 -13.42 -3.58
N LEU A 216 -3.06 -12.27 -4.25
CA LEU A 216 -3.71 -11.03 -3.84
C LEU A 216 -5.25 -11.16 -3.81
N LEU A 217 -5.84 -11.85 -4.79
CA LEU A 217 -7.28 -12.14 -4.80
C LEU A 217 -7.69 -13.04 -3.64
N GLN A 218 -6.89 -14.05 -3.31
CA GLN A 218 -7.15 -14.93 -2.17
C GLN A 218 -7.05 -14.16 -0.84
N LEU A 219 -6.03 -13.33 -0.66
CA LEU A 219 -5.88 -12.49 0.52
C LEU A 219 -7.02 -11.48 0.66
N GLN A 220 -7.45 -10.88 -0.47
CA GLN A 220 -8.61 -9.98 -0.48
C GLN A 220 -9.86 -10.67 0.07
N LYS A 221 -10.14 -11.87 -0.42
CA LYS A 221 -11.29 -12.68 0.01
C LYS A 221 -11.22 -13.04 1.49
N ASN A 222 -10.06 -13.53 1.95
CA ASN A 222 -9.87 -13.99 3.32
C ASN A 222 -9.94 -12.85 4.35
N HIS A 223 -9.33 -11.70 4.02
CA HIS A 223 -9.21 -10.55 4.94
C HIS A 223 -10.27 -9.47 4.69
N LYS A 224 -11.09 -9.60 3.63
CA LYS A 224 -12.06 -8.57 3.19
C LYS A 224 -11.39 -7.21 2.99
N THR A 225 -10.20 -7.20 2.41
CA THR A 225 -9.37 -6.01 2.22
C THR A 225 -9.79 -5.28 0.94
N THR A 226 -9.82 -3.97 0.98
CA THR A 226 -10.07 -3.10 -0.17
C THR A 226 -8.77 -2.74 -0.86
N TYR A 227 -8.75 -2.75 -2.20
CA TYR A 227 -7.54 -2.46 -2.96
C TYR A 227 -7.68 -1.23 -3.85
N ILE A 228 -6.59 -0.46 -3.96
CA ILE A 228 -6.27 0.30 -5.15
C ILE A 228 -5.11 -0.41 -5.84
N PHE A 229 -5.30 -0.78 -7.10
CA PHE A 229 -4.30 -1.45 -7.93
C PHE A 229 -3.81 -0.49 -9.01
N ILE A 230 -2.54 -0.10 -8.96
CA ILE A 230 -1.88 0.74 -9.95
C ILE A 230 -1.11 -0.14 -10.93
N SER A 231 -1.31 0.15 -12.25
CA SER A 231 -0.60 -0.54 -13.35
C SER A 231 -0.21 0.43 -14.47
#